data_3d07c71ded1d750e95529100ebb9215a
#
_entry.id   3d07c71ded1d750e95529100ebb9215a
#
_cell.length_a   1.000
_cell.length_b   1.000
_cell.length_c   1.000
_cell.angle_alpha   90.00
_cell.angle_beta   90.00
_cell.angle_gamma   90.00
#
_symmetry.space_group_name_H-M   'P 1'
#
loop_
_entity.id
_entity.type
_entity.pdbx_description
1 polymer ?
#
loop_
_entity_poly.entity_id
_entity_poly.type
_entity_poly.pdbx_seq_one_letter_code
_entity_poly.pdbx_strand_id
1 'polypeptide(L)'
;MLVGFEQAQIGIYNSFNDEHIDPSKIFTVDSKSGGTLGANIQNLNYSPTTVYASDIAYRISGKGHGAITVAFTAEDIPIDIIYQICGATKDNDGGYRITKDTIAPYCSLLLISHDSEQPNPKHVYLAVLKGQFGFPERNPQTNNANETDATDSLTFTAIDRLNGDTYKEFYESDADFDANKMMDFVFPGANAAVTPTGVSLDQTAGSVEAGKTLQINGTVYPDDATDKTIDWSSDDTHTATVDNTGKVTGVAAGTTLIHAKAHADHYKEAIYSLTVTAAPTQG
;
A
#
# COMPACT_ATOMS: atom_id res chain seq x y z
N MET A 1 20.41 14.05 12.87
CA MET A 1 20.36 14.93 11.67
C MET A 1 19.79 14.10 10.54
N LEU A 2 18.81 14.61 9.78
CA LEU A 2 18.30 13.92 8.61
C LEU A 2 19.34 13.92 7.50
N VAL A 3 19.55 12.77 6.88
CA VAL A 3 20.53 12.56 5.80
C VAL A 3 19.88 11.72 4.72
N GLY A 4 19.94 12.21 3.48
CA GLY A 4 19.34 11.53 2.33
C GLY A 4 17.82 11.65 2.31
N PHE A 5 17.25 11.40 1.16
CA PHE A 5 15.81 11.27 0.93
C PHE A 5 15.62 10.06 0.02
N GLU A 6 15.08 8.99 0.56
CA GLU A 6 15.08 7.69 -0.12
C GLU A 6 13.81 7.48 -0.90
N GLN A 7 12.67 7.83 -0.31
CA GLN A 7 11.38 7.42 -0.83
C GLN A 7 10.28 8.39 -0.38
N ALA A 8 9.29 8.58 -1.24
CA ALA A 8 8.00 9.14 -0.88
C ALA A 8 6.89 8.13 -1.14
N GLN A 9 5.92 8.06 -0.23
CA GLN A 9 4.69 7.30 -0.43
C GLN A 9 3.50 8.26 -0.38
N ILE A 10 2.58 8.10 -1.32
CA ILE A 10 1.41 8.96 -1.47
C ILE A 10 0.18 8.07 -1.50
N GLY A 11 -0.72 8.24 -0.54
CA GLY A 11 -1.99 7.50 -0.49
C GLY A 11 -3.16 8.42 -0.78
N ILE A 12 -4.07 8.01 -1.66
CA ILE A 12 -5.27 8.78 -2.02
C ILE A 12 -6.44 8.34 -1.14
N TYR A 13 -7.05 9.27 -0.42
CA TYR A 13 -8.26 9.04 0.37
C TYR A 13 -9.49 8.77 -0.51
N ASN A 14 -10.43 7.98 -0.02
CA ASN A 14 -11.70 7.73 -0.71
C ASN A 14 -12.50 9.02 -0.90
N SER A 15 -12.54 9.89 0.12
CA SER A 15 -13.17 11.21 0.04
C SER A 15 -12.69 12.16 1.17
N PHE A 16 -13.18 13.39 1.18
CA PHE A 16 -12.90 14.34 2.25
C PHE A 16 -13.32 13.85 3.64
N ASN A 17 -14.49 13.19 3.73
CA ASN A 17 -15.04 12.69 4.99
C ASN A 17 -14.74 11.20 5.26
N ASP A 18 -14.20 10.49 4.28
CA ASP A 18 -13.77 9.10 4.39
C ASP A 18 -12.25 9.04 4.26
N GLU A 19 -11.57 9.10 5.40
CA GLU A 19 -10.11 9.05 5.50
C GLU A 19 -9.55 7.62 5.41
N HIS A 20 -10.26 6.73 4.71
CA HIS A 20 -9.77 5.40 4.36
C HIS A 20 -9.03 5.44 3.02
N ILE A 21 -7.95 4.69 2.92
CA ILE A 21 -7.10 4.58 1.72
C ILE A 21 -7.11 3.13 1.26
N ASP A 22 -7.53 2.89 0.03
CA ASP A 22 -7.40 1.59 -0.62
C ASP A 22 -5.91 1.29 -0.85
N PRO A 23 -5.38 0.11 -0.46
CA PRO A 23 -3.99 -0.26 -0.69
C PRO A 23 -3.52 -0.08 -2.14
N SER A 24 -4.41 -0.29 -3.12
CA SER A 24 -4.12 -0.10 -4.54
C SER A 24 -3.91 1.37 -4.96
N LYS A 25 -4.26 2.31 -4.09
CA LYS A 25 -4.09 3.76 -4.28
C LYS A 25 -2.94 4.35 -3.50
N ILE A 26 -2.01 3.52 -3.06
CA ILE A 26 -0.75 3.96 -2.45
C ILE A 26 0.34 3.86 -3.50
N PHE A 27 0.92 5.00 -3.84
CA PHE A 27 1.98 5.15 -4.83
C PHE A 27 3.31 5.38 -4.15
N THR A 28 4.35 4.75 -4.69
CA THR A 28 5.72 4.91 -4.21
C THR A 28 6.54 5.62 -5.27
N VAL A 29 7.27 6.64 -4.85
CA VAL A 29 8.31 7.33 -5.64
C VAL A 29 9.64 7.07 -4.96
N ASP A 30 10.51 6.34 -5.64
CA ASP A 30 11.82 5.92 -5.14
C ASP A 30 12.87 5.91 -6.26
N SER A 31 14.06 5.40 -6.02
CA SER A 31 15.14 5.31 -7.00
C SER A 31 14.82 4.46 -8.23
N LYS A 32 13.75 3.62 -8.19
CA LYS A 32 13.31 2.77 -9.31
C LYS A 32 12.12 3.36 -10.04
N SER A 33 11.38 4.23 -9.38
CA SER A 33 10.16 4.84 -9.89
C SER A 33 10.14 6.32 -9.53
N GLY A 34 10.58 7.17 -10.45
CA GLY A 34 10.53 8.62 -10.33
C GLY A 34 11.77 9.29 -9.74
N GLY A 35 12.62 8.60 -8.99
CA GLY A 35 13.86 9.15 -8.43
C GLY A 35 13.64 10.37 -7.52
N THR A 36 13.68 10.20 -6.21
CA THR A 36 13.50 11.30 -5.26
C THR A 36 14.70 12.23 -5.23
N LEU A 37 14.50 13.54 -5.37
CA LEU A 37 15.55 14.56 -5.30
C LEU A 37 15.50 15.34 -4.01
N GLY A 38 14.32 15.77 -3.56
CA GLY A 38 14.18 16.55 -2.35
C GLY A 38 12.74 16.77 -1.92
N ALA A 39 12.59 17.05 -0.62
CA ALA A 39 11.33 17.50 -0.06
C ALA A 39 11.61 18.58 0.99
N ASN A 40 10.83 19.64 0.97
CA ASN A 40 10.94 20.75 1.91
C ASN A 40 9.59 21.01 2.56
N ILE A 41 9.48 20.65 3.85
CA ILE A 41 8.29 20.87 4.66
C ILE A 41 8.41 22.24 5.32
N GLN A 42 7.44 23.12 5.06
CA GLN A 42 7.44 24.50 5.56
C GLN A 42 6.23 24.77 6.46
N ASN A 43 6.32 25.84 7.26
CA ASN A 43 5.25 26.36 8.09
C ASN A 43 4.74 25.40 9.19
N LEU A 44 5.61 24.52 9.70
CA LEU A 44 5.30 23.68 10.87
C LEU A 44 5.01 24.50 12.14
N ASN A 45 5.56 25.71 12.24
CA ASN A 45 5.33 26.60 13.36
C ASN A 45 4.11 27.50 13.12
N TYR A 46 3.39 27.78 14.18
CA TYR A 46 2.36 28.83 14.12
C TYR A 46 3.00 30.23 13.94
N SER A 47 2.25 31.17 13.39
CA SER A 47 2.66 32.57 13.31
C SER A 47 2.35 33.25 14.64
N PRO A 48 3.37 33.53 15.49
CA PRO A 48 3.14 34.16 16.78
C PRO A 48 2.67 35.60 16.61
N THR A 49 1.65 36.00 17.36
CA THR A 49 1.20 37.38 17.45
C THR A 49 1.63 37.95 18.77
N THR A 50 2.39 39.06 18.74
CA THR A 50 2.75 39.79 19.95
C THR A 50 1.58 40.68 20.36
N VAL A 51 1.10 40.48 21.57
CA VAL A 51 0.08 41.33 22.18
C VAL A 51 0.78 42.39 23.03
N TYR A 52 0.47 43.66 22.75
CA TYR A 52 1.00 44.79 23.44
C TYR A 52 0.01 45.31 24.50
N ALA A 53 0.52 45.71 25.64
CA ALA A 53 -0.21 46.42 26.69
C ALA A 53 0.64 47.58 27.20
N SER A 54 0.10 48.81 27.28
CA SER A 54 0.82 50.01 27.66
C SER A 54 2.11 50.26 26.88
N ASP A 55 2.04 50.05 25.54
CA ASP A 55 3.15 50.18 24.56
C ASP A 55 4.34 49.23 24.79
N ILE A 56 4.16 48.21 25.64
CA ILE A 56 5.15 47.17 25.90
C ILE A 56 4.64 45.82 25.38
N ALA A 57 5.53 45.02 24.81
CA ALA A 57 5.21 43.64 24.46
C ALA A 57 4.84 42.83 25.71
N TYR A 58 3.57 42.51 25.88
CA TYR A 58 3.02 41.92 27.09
C TYR A 58 3.06 40.38 27.07
N ARG A 59 2.65 39.80 25.90
CA ARG A 59 2.68 38.36 25.71
C ARG A 59 2.75 38.02 24.23
N ILE A 60 3.25 36.82 23.95
CA ILE A 60 3.14 36.19 22.64
C ILE A 60 1.92 35.27 22.68
N SER A 61 1.04 35.40 21.70
CA SER A 61 -0.14 34.54 21.53
C SER A 61 -0.05 33.81 20.21
N GLY A 62 -0.34 32.52 20.23
CA GLY A 62 -0.40 31.66 19.06
C GLY A 62 -0.68 30.23 19.50
N LYS A 63 -1.27 29.45 18.60
CA LYS A 63 -1.64 28.06 18.81
C LYS A 63 -1.63 27.31 17.49
N GLY A 64 -1.25 26.04 17.49
CA GLY A 64 -1.28 25.17 16.34
C GLY A 64 -0.06 25.34 15.42
N HIS A 65 -0.26 25.22 14.13
CA HIS A 65 0.74 25.34 13.07
C HIS A 65 0.33 26.36 12.01
N GLY A 66 1.23 26.72 11.09
CA GLY A 66 0.93 27.53 9.92
C GLY A 66 0.21 26.70 8.84
N ALA A 67 0.05 27.30 7.66
CA ALA A 67 -0.40 26.54 6.48
C ALA A 67 0.75 25.67 5.98
N ILE A 68 0.82 24.43 6.45
CA ILE A 68 1.91 23.49 6.11
C ILE A 68 1.90 23.24 4.61
N THR A 69 3.06 23.40 3.99
CA THR A 69 3.27 23.08 2.58
C THR A 69 4.52 22.21 2.42
N VAL A 70 4.49 21.30 1.44
CA VAL A 70 5.64 20.49 1.07
C VAL A 70 5.97 20.75 -0.39
N ALA A 71 7.17 21.28 -0.64
CA ALA A 71 7.75 21.29 -1.98
C ALA A 71 8.45 19.93 -2.17
N PHE A 72 7.92 19.12 -3.05
CA PHE A 72 8.43 17.77 -3.37
C PHE A 72 8.99 17.76 -4.78
N THR A 73 10.24 17.34 -4.92
CA THR A 73 10.93 17.25 -6.21
C THR A 73 11.43 15.83 -6.47
N ALA A 74 11.26 15.39 -7.71
CA ALA A 74 11.74 14.10 -8.20
C ALA A 74 12.24 14.23 -9.64
N GLU A 75 13.02 13.25 -10.10
CA GLU A 75 13.62 13.27 -11.46
C GLU A 75 12.52 13.14 -12.53
N ASP A 76 11.70 12.08 -12.44
CA ASP A 76 10.67 11.76 -13.43
C ASP A 76 9.54 10.94 -12.75
N ILE A 77 8.59 11.60 -12.13
CA ILE A 77 7.45 10.91 -11.52
C ILE A 77 6.57 10.31 -12.62
N PRO A 78 6.22 9.00 -12.55
CA PRO A 78 5.33 8.39 -13.52
C PRO A 78 4.06 9.23 -13.75
N ILE A 79 3.80 9.56 -15.01
CA ILE A 79 2.74 10.50 -15.40
C ILE A 79 1.36 10.08 -14.89
N ASP A 80 1.11 8.76 -14.82
CA ASP A 80 -0.14 8.21 -14.28
C ASP A 80 -0.31 8.53 -12.79
N ILE A 81 0.78 8.59 -12.01
CA ILE A 81 0.76 8.97 -10.60
C ILE A 81 0.44 10.47 -10.49
N ILE A 82 1.16 11.32 -11.23
CA ILE A 82 0.95 12.78 -11.21
C ILE A 82 -0.54 13.11 -11.48
N TYR A 83 -1.11 12.52 -12.53
CA TYR A 83 -2.48 12.84 -12.90
C TYR A 83 -3.51 12.31 -11.91
N GLN A 84 -3.26 11.14 -11.31
CA GLN A 84 -4.13 10.60 -10.27
C GLN A 84 -4.13 11.45 -9.00
N ILE A 85 -2.96 11.84 -8.49
CA ILE A 85 -2.85 12.65 -7.26
C ILE A 85 -3.30 14.11 -7.47
N CYS A 86 -3.28 14.60 -8.70
CA CYS A 86 -3.78 15.93 -9.06
C CYS A 86 -5.23 15.93 -9.55
N GLY A 87 -5.86 14.76 -9.71
CA GLY A 87 -7.29 14.63 -10.05
C GLY A 87 -7.61 14.79 -11.53
N ALA A 88 -6.63 14.66 -12.44
CA ALA A 88 -6.91 14.67 -13.87
C ALA A 88 -7.61 13.39 -14.32
N THR A 89 -8.49 13.50 -15.30
CA THR A 89 -9.21 12.36 -15.86
C THR A 89 -8.48 11.83 -17.08
N LYS A 90 -8.24 10.50 -17.12
CA LYS A 90 -7.68 9.83 -18.29
C LYS A 90 -8.76 9.60 -19.33
N ASP A 91 -8.53 10.03 -20.56
CA ASP A 91 -9.42 9.81 -21.69
C ASP A 91 -9.09 8.50 -22.44
N ASN A 92 -10.04 8.03 -23.25
CA ASN A 92 -9.86 6.80 -24.03
C ASN A 92 -8.88 6.95 -25.22
N ASP A 93 -8.45 8.17 -25.52
CA ASP A 93 -7.47 8.49 -26.56
C ASP A 93 -6.02 8.51 -26.05
N GLY A 94 -5.82 8.17 -24.76
CA GLY A 94 -4.51 8.15 -24.10
C GLY A 94 -4.12 9.50 -23.50
N GLY A 95 -4.98 10.52 -23.61
CA GLY A 95 -4.76 11.84 -23.03
C GLY A 95 -5.24 11.95 -21.58
N TYR A 96 -4.74 12.98 -20.88
CA TYR A 96 -5.24 13.38 -19.56
C TYR A 96 -5.86 14.77 -19.66
N ARG A 97 -7.04 14.91 -19.08
CA ARG A 97 -7.81 16.13 -19.15
C ARG A 97 -7.92 16.80 -17.80
N ILE A 98 -7.66 18.09 -17.80
CA ILE A 98 -7.94 19.00 -16.71
C ILE A 98 -9.07 19.92 -17.18
N THR A 99 -10.14 20.02 -16.41
CA THR A 99 -11.30 20.87 -16.71
C THR A 99 -11.51 21.88 -15.59
N LYS A 100 -12.42 22.82 -15.80
CA LYS A 100 -12.83 23.77 -14.77
C LYS A 100 -13.42 23.10 -13.51
N ASP A 101 -13.88 21.87 -13.63
CA ASP A 101 -14.51 21.08 -12.57
C ASP A 101 -13.54 20.03 -11.98
N THR A 102 -12.26 20.02 -12.40
CA THR A 102 -11.23 19.13 -11.85
C THR A 102 -10.93 19.51 -10.41
N ILE A 103 -11.07 18.54 -9.50
CA ILE A 103 -10.75 18.68 -8.08
C ILE A 103 -9.66 17.67 -7.75
N ALA A 104 -8.54 18.14 -7.22
CA ALA A 104 -7.49 17.24 -6.72
C ALA A 104 -8.03 16.41 -5.55
N PRO A 105 -7.76 15.10 -5.52
CA PRO A 105 -8.14 14.26 -4.39
C PRO A 105 -7.35 14.64 -3.14
N TYR A 106 -7.89 14.30 -1.98
CA TYR A 106 -7.12 14.39 -0.75
C TYR A 106 -6.15 13.22 -0.66
N CYS A 107 -4.93 13.51 -0.24
CA CYS A 107 -3.85 12.55 -0.13
C CYS A 107 -3.20 12.61 1.25
N SER A 108 -2.58 11.51 1.66
CA SER A 108 -1.56 11.45 2.70
C SER A 108 -0.19 11.34 2.05
N LEU A 109 0.82 12.00 2.62
CA LEU A 109 2.19 12.01 2.12
C LEU A 109 3.13 11.53 3.22
N LEU A 110 3.89 10.46 2.96
CA LEU A 110 4.95 9.94 3.81
C LEU A 110 6.28 10.11 3.10
N LEU A 111 7.21 10.84 3.72
CA LEU A 111 8.58 11.02 3.25
C LEU A 111 9.51 10.18 4.12
N ILE A 112 10.37 9.39 3.50
CA ILE A 112 11.29 8.48 4.17
C ILE A 112 12.72 8.97 3.96
N SER A 113 13.38 9.23 5.08
CA SER A 113 14.77 9.64 5.18
C SER A 113 15.46 8.76 6.20
N HIS A 114 16.72 8.96 6.45
CA HIS A 114 17.43 8.28 7.53
C HIS A 114 18.21 9.27 8.40
N ASP A 115 18.61 8.83 9.58
CA ASP A 115 19.46 9.59 10.48
C ASP A 115 20.94 9.51 10.04
N SER A 116 21.80 10.28 10.71
CA SER A 116 23.22 10.32 10.43
C SER A 116 24.03 9.29 11.21
N GLU A 117 23.40 8.33 11.88
CA GLU A 117 24.12 7.29 12.64
C GLU A 117 24.83 6.31 11.69
N GLN A 118 26.10 6.04 12.01
CA GLN A 118 26.91 5.08 11.26
C GLN A 118 27.42 4.01 12.22
N PRO A 119 27.54 2.74 11.83
CA PRO A 119 27.40 2.22 10.44
C PRO A 119 25.97 1.80 10.05
N ASN A 120 24.97 1.90 10.92
CA ASN A 120 23.62 1.44 10.68
C ASN A 120 22.61 2.60 10.82
N PRO A 121 22.45 3.44 9.78
CA PRO A 121 21.45 4.51 9.82
C PRO A 121 20.04 3.94 9.98
N LYS A 122 19.20 4.63 10.76
CA LYS A 122 17.82 4.27 11.01
C LYS A 122 16.89 5.19 10.25
N HIS A 123 15.78 4.66 9.78
CA HIS A 123 14.81 5.46 9.05
C HIS A 123 14.12 6.48 9.95
N VAL A 124 13.85 7.62 9.36
CA VAL A 124 13.02 8.68 9.91
C VAL A 124 11.90 8.94 8.92
N TYR A 125 10.69 8.90 9.43
CA TYR A 125 9.46 9.01 8.64
C TYR A 125 8.78 10.33 8.95
N LEU A 126 8.56 11.15 7.92
CA LEU A 126 7.94 12.47 8.01
C LEU A 126 6.57 12.38 7.33
N ALA A 127 5.51 12.33 8.11
CA ALA A 127 4.16 12.14 7.62
C ALA A 127 3.36 13.44 7.63
N VAL A 128 2.90 13.88 6.45
CA VAL A 128 1.90 14.94 6.30
C VAL A 128 0.58 14.28 5.97
N LEU A 129 -0.33 14.30 6.95
CA LEU A 129 -1.40 13.32 7.05
C LEU A 129 -2.58 13.55 6.09
N LYS A 130 -2.85 14.79 5.68
CA LYS A 130 -3.92 15.10 4.74
C LYS A 130 -3.65 16.39 3.99
N GLY A 131 -3.89 16.40 2.70
CA GLY A 131 -3.74 17.59 1.86
C GLY A 131 -4.02 17.30 0.40
N GLN A 132 -3.66 18.23 -0.47
CA GLN A 132 -3.86 18.11 -1.90
C GLN A 132 -2.59 18.51 -2.65
N PHE A 133 -2.32 17.83 -3.76
CA PHE A 133 -1.26 18.20 -4.69
C PHE A 133 -1.76 19.23 -5.70
N GLY A 134 -0.93 20.24 -5.96
CA GLY A 134 -1.10 21.12 -7.12
C GLY A 134 -0.51 20.47 -8.38
N PHE A 135 -1.03 20.82 -9.55
CA PHE A 135 -0.41 20.40 -10.82
C PHE A 135 0.99 20.97 -10.95
N PRO A 136 1.97 20.16 -11.42
CA PRO A 136 3.30 20.67 -11.67
C PRO A 136 3.31 21.67 -12.84
N GLU A 137 4.16 22.68 -12.76
CA GLU A 137 4.42 23.54 -13.88
C GLU A 137 5.09 22.75 -15.02
N ARG A 138 4.71 22.99 -16.25
CA ARG A 138 5.31 22.39 -17.44
C ARG A 138 6.08 23.47 -18.19
N ASN A 139 7.40 23.39 -18.17
CA ASN A 139 8.30 24.34 -18.83
C ASN A 139 9.22 23.61 -19.82
N PRO A 140 8.70 23.22 -21.01
CA PRO A 140 9.53 22.52 -21.99
C PRO A 140 10.66 23.43 -22.48
N GLN A 141 11.89 22.92 -22.43
CA GLN A 141 13.09 23.61 -22.87
C GLN A 141 13.62 22.97 -24.17
N THR A 142 14.24 23.76 -25.03
CA THR A 142 14.94 23.23 -26.20
C THR A 142 16.31 22.71 -25.76
N ASN A 143 16.62 21.46 -26.11
CA ASN A 143 17.95 20.90 -25.88
C ASN A 143 19.04 21.70 -26.54
N ASN A 144 20.03 22.06 -25.75
CA ASN A 144 21.31 22.65 -26.22
C ASN A 144 22.35 21.50 -26.40
N ALA A 145 23.62 21.84 -26.57
CA ALA A 145 24.71 20.88 -26.67
C ALA A 145 24.85 19.95 -25.43
N ASN A 146 24.28 20.36 -24.28
CA ASN A 146 24.11 19.53 -23.08
C ASN A 146 22.61 19.27 -22.88
N GLU A 147 22.23 18.00 -22.74
CA GLU A 147 20.89 17.61 -22.36
C GLU A 147 20.59 18.15 -20.95
N THR A 148 19.48 18.83 -20.80
CA THR A 148 19.04 19.34 -19.49
C THR A 148 17.74 18.67 -19.16
N ASP A 149 17.78 17.76 -18.20
CA ASP A 149 16.59 17.08 -17.70
C ASP A 149 15.73 18.06 -16.91
N ALA A 150 14.44 18.05 -17.18
CA ALA A 150 13.45 18.81 -16.41
C ALA A 150 12.95 17.95 -15.25
N THR A 151 13.20 18.38 -14.03
CA THR A 151 12.72 17.69 -12.84
C THR A 151 11.25 18.00 -12.55
N ASP A 152 10.50 17.03 -12.06
CA ASP A 152 9.14 17.24 -11.60
C ASP A 152 9.13 17.90 -10.22
N SER A 153 8.40 19.01 -10.10
CA SER A 153 8.18 19.72 -8.83
C SER A 153 6.70 19.81 -8.52
N LEU A 154 6.31 19.26 -7.38
CA LEU A 154 4.95 19.24 -6.90
C LEU A 154 4.85 19.98 -5.58
N THR A 155 3.77 20.76 -5.42
CA THR A 155 3.45 21.39 -4.13
C THR A 155 2.29 20.65 -3.50
N PHE A 156 2.50 20.16 -2.28
CA PHE A 156 1.45 19.58 -1.44
C PHE A 156 1.04 20.63 -0.39
N THR A 157 -0.25 20.94 -0.33
CA THR A 157 -0.82 21.84 0.68
C THR A 157 -1.61 21.03 1.68
N ALA A 158 -1.18 21.07 2.94
CA ALA A 158 -1.79 20.28 4.01
C ALA A 158 -3.00 20.97 4.63
N ILE A 159 -3.90 20.13 5.10
CA ILE A 159 -5.02 20.49 5.99
C ILE A 159 -5.06 19.48 7.14
N ASP A 160 -5.82 19.80 8.19
CA ASP A 160 -6.02 18.89 9.30
C ASP A 160 -6.90 17.69 8.89
N ARG A 161 -6.61 16.52 9.44
CA ARG A 161 -7.53 15.38 9.47
C ARG A 161 -8.77 15.72 10.30
N LEU A 162 -9.80 14.88 10.21
CA LEU A 162 -11.02 15.04 11.02
C LEU A 162 -10.77 14.95 12.53
N ASN A 163 -9.71 14.27 12.94
CA ASN A 163 -9.27 14.18 14.35
C ASN A 163 -8.36 15.35 14.80
N GLY A 164 -8.02 16.26 13.88
CA GLY A 164 -7.16 17.42 14.13
C GLY A 164 -5.66 17.18 13.95
N ASP A 165 -5.23 15.99 13.53
CA ASP A 165 -3.83 15.69 13.24
C ASP A 165 -3.45 16.20 11.84
N THR A 166 -2.26 16.83 11.71
CA THR A 166 -1.77 17.34 10.40
C THR A 166 -0.42 16.76 10.03
N TYR A 167 0.48 16.66 11.01
CA TYR A 167 1.87 16.24 10.80
C TYR A 167 2.34 15.35 11.94
N LYS A 168 3.14 14.32 11.63
CA LYS A 168 3.78 13.47 12.63
C LYS A 168 5.11 12.92 12.11
N GLU A 169 6.09 12.85 12.99
CA GLU A 169 7.37 12.19 12.76
C GLU A 169 7.42 10.85 13.49
N PHE A 170 8.06 9.87 12.86
CA PHE A 170 8.36 8.59 13.48
C PHE A 170 9.84 8.27 13.30
N TYR A 171 10.43 7.66 14.31
CA TYR A 171 11.83 7.30 14.35
C TYR A 171 11.97 5.80 14.55
N GLU A 172 12.61 5.11 13.62
CA GLU A 172 12.88 3.67 13.74
C GLU A 172 13.80 3.34 14.92
N SER A 173 14.57 4.31 15.40
CA SER A 173 15.40 4.21 16.59
C SER A 173 14.62 4.22 17.92
N ASP A 174 13.34 4.59 17.89
CA ASP A 174 12.48 4.59 19.07
C ASP A 174 12.11 3.16 19.45
N ALA A 175 12.21 2.83 20.76
CA ALA A 175 11.90 1.49 21.26
C ALA A 175 10.43 1.08 21.07
N ASP A 176 9.52 2.05 20.99
CA ASP A 176 8.08 1.84 20.80
C ASP A 176 7.66 1.91 19.32
N PHE A 177 8.62 2.05 18.38
CA PHE A 177 8.33 2.09 16.96
C PHE A 177 7.75 0.77 16.45
N ASP A 178 6.63 0.87 15.75
CA ASP A 178 5.97 -0.25 15.07
C ASP A 178 5.58 0.21 13.65
N ALA A 179 6.22 -0.37 12.65
CA ALA A 179 6.03 -0.01 11.24
C ALA A 179 4.57 -0.22 10.78
N ASN A 180 3.89 -1.27 11.25
CA ASN A 180 2.50 -1.54 10.88
C ASN A 180 1.56 -0.49 11.47
N LYS A 181 1.75 -0.14 12.74
CA LYS A 181 0.97 0.94 13.37
C LYS A 181 1.21 2.30 12.73
N MET A 182 2.47 2.57 12.33
CA MET A 182 2.80 3.78 11.58
C MET A 182 2.08 3.80 10.23
N MET A 183 2.13 2.70 9.48
CA MET A 183 1.44 2.60 8.18
C MET A 183 -0.07 2.77 8.31
N ASP A 184 -0.71 2.13 9.29
CA ASP A 184 -2.15 2.30 9.56
C ASP A 184 -2.50 3.73 10.01
N PHE A 185 -1.60 4.39 10.71
CA PHE A 185 -1.78 5.78 11.11
C PHE A 185 -1.66 6.73 9.92
N VAL A 186 -0.65 6.55 9.06
CA VAL A 186 -0.39 7.43 7.91
C VAL A 186 -1.37 7.16 6.77
N PHE A 187 -1.62 5.88 6.49
CA PHE A 187 -2.51 5.39 5.42
C PHE A 187 -3.61 4.50 6.01
N PRO A 188 -4.63 5.08 6.63
CA PRO A 188 -5.70 4.29 7.25
C PRO A 188 -6.36 3.34 6.27
N GLY A 189 -6.35 2.05 6.56
CA GLY A 189 -6.83 0.99 5.69
C GLY A 189 -5.77 0.35 4.79
N ALA A 190 -4.55 0.88 4.74
CA ALA A 190 -3.46 0.30 3.95
C ALA A 190 -3.14 -1.16 4.32
N ASN A 191 -3.27 -1.48 5.61
CA ASN A 191 -3.12 -2.84 6.14
C ASN A 191 -4.48 -3.53 6.36
N ALA A 192 -5.55 -3.02 5.77
CA ALA A 192 -6.84 -3.70 5.84
C ALA A 192 -6.67 -5.12 5.29
N ALA A 193 -7.08 -6.11 6.09
CA ALA A 193 -7.01 -7.50 5.67
C ALA A 193 -7.85 -7.68 4.40
N VAL A 194 -7.20 -8.02 3.30
CA VAL A 194 -7.87 -8.39 2.06
C VAL A 194 -8.43 -9.80 2.26
N THR A 195 -9.74 -9.89 2.35
CA THR A 195 -10.41 -11.18 2.57
C THR A 195 -10.42 -12.00 1.28
N PRO A 196 -10.26 -13.33 1.39
CA PRO A 196 -10.40 -14.21 0.23
C PRO A 196 -11.77 -14.08 -0.44
N THR A 197 -11.79 -14.00 -1.75
CA THR A 197 -13.01 -14.03 -2.57
C THR A 197 -13.30 -15.39 -3.16
N GLY A 198 -12.29 -16.29 -3.19
CA GLY A 198 -12.43 -17.65 -3.70
C GLY A 198 -11.15 -18.48 -3.56
N VAL A 199 -11.31 -19.77 -3.83
CA VAL A 199 -10.21 -20.73 -3.99
C VAL A 199 -10.37 -21.38 -5.36
N SER A 200 -9.28 -21.63 -6.08
CA SER A 200 -9.27 -22.48 -7.27
C SER A 200 -8.27 -23.61 -7.13
N LEU A 201 -8.51 -24.69 -7.85
CA LEU A 201 -7.60 -25.84 -7.95
C LEU A 201 -7.06 -25.94 -9.37
N ASP A 202 -5.82 -26.44 -9.51
CA ASP A 202 -5.19 -26.73 -10.80
C ASP A 202 -6.00 -27.76 -11.62
N GLN A 203 -6.70 -28.66 -10.93
CA GLN A 203 -7.60 -29.67 -11.49
C GLN A 203 -8.80 -29.84 -10.56
N THR A 204 -9.94 -30.29 -11.09
CA THR A 204 -11.15 -30.52 -10.32
C THR A 204 -11.48 -31.98 -10.09
N ALA A 205 -10.73 -32.89 -10.75
CA ALA A 205 -10.88 -34.34 -10.60
C ALA A 205 -9.60 -35.09 -10.98
N GLY A 206 -9.44 -36.28 -10.42
CA GLY A 206 -8.34 -37.19 -10.78
C GLY A 206 -8.39 -38.53 -10.04
N SER A 207 -7.36 -39.35 -10.23
CA SER A 207 -7.29 -40.67 -9.62
C SER A 207 -5.90 -40.96 -9.03
N VAL A 208 -5.89 -41.79 -8.01
CA VAL A 208 -4.67 -42.28 -7.35
C VAL A 208 -4.86 -43.74 -6.98
N GLU A 209 -3.80 -44.55 -7.03
CA GLU A 209 -3.85 -45.95 -6.54
C GLU A 209 -3.80 -45.99 -5.01
N ALA A 210 -4.44 -46.98 -4.40
CA ALA A 210 -4.35 -47.23 -2.98
C ALA A 210 -2.87 -47.42 -2.58
N GLY A 211 -2.42 -46.70 -1.53
CA GLY A 211 -1.04 -46.62 -1.06
C GLY A 211 -0.15 -45.66 -1.82
N LYS A 212 -0.64 -44.95 -2.83
CA LYS A 212 0.07 -43.90 -3.56
C LYS A 212 -0.41 -42.50 -3.16
N THR A 213 0.35 -41.48 -3.57
CA THR A 213 0.03 -40.08 -3.28
C THR A 213 -0.16 -39.28 -4.55
N LEU A 214 -1.01 -38.23 -4.46
CA LEU A 214 -1.29 -37.26 -5.50
C LEU A 214 -1.18 -35.86 -4.89
N GLN A 215 -0.51 -34.91 -5.57
CA GLN A 215 -0.48 -33.53 -5.16
C GLN A 215 -1.61 -32.76 -5.85
N ILE A 216 -2.41 -32.04 -5.06
CA ILE A 216 -3.39 -31.06 -5.52
C ILE A 216 -2.88 -29.68 -5.14
N ASN A 217 -2.85 -28.74 -6.11
CA ASN A 217 -2.46 -27.37 -5.84
C ASN A 217 -3.68 -26.48 -5.85
N GLY A 218 -3.78 -25.62 -4.84
CA GLY A 218 -4.83 -24.62 -4.72
C GLY A 218 -4.26 -23.21 -4.68
N THR A 219 -5.05 -22.26 -5.15
CA THR A 219 -4.73 -20.84 -5.14
C THR A 219 -5.89 -20.07 -4.53
N VAL A 220 -5.61 -19.21 -3.56
CA VAL A 220 -6.57 -18.29 -2.95
C VAL A 220 -6.60 -17.00 -3.74
N TYR A 221 -7.78 -16.45 -4.00
CA TYR A 221 -8.00 -15.17 -4.65
C TYR A 221 -8.60 -14.15 -3.70
N PRO A 222 -8.33 -12.81 -3.93
CA PRO A 222 -7.42 -12.27 -4.96
C PRO A 222 -5.94 -12.51 -4.62
N ASP A 223 -5.04 -12.22 -5.57
CA ASP A 223 -3.59 -12.46 -5.40
C ASP A 223 -2.96 -11.65 -4.25
N ASP A 224 -3.59 -10.58 -3.82
CA ASP A 224 -3.23 -9.74 -2.67
C ASP A 224 -3.96 -10.13 -1.37
N ALA A 225 -4.72 -11.25 -1.35
CA ALA A 225 -5.35 -11.75 -0.12
C ALA A 225 -4.33 -11.85 1.01
N THR A 226 -4.68 -11.30 2.17
CA THR A 226 -3.79 -11.22 3.35
C THR A 226 -3.45 -12.61 3.88
N ASP A 227 -4.42 -13.52 3.88
CA ASP A 227 -4.23 -14.92 4.23
C ASP A 227 -4.53 -15.81 3.02
N LYS A 228 -3.49 -16.48 2.52
CA LYS A 228 -3.55 -17.41 1.39
C LYS A 228 -3.50 -18.88 1.83
N THR A 229 -3.68 -19.12 3.11
CA THR A 229 -3.68 -20.46 3.67
C THR A 229 -4.94 -21.21 3.23
N ILE A 230 -4.76 -22.50 2.86
CA ILE A 230 -5.86 -23.40 2.50
C ILE A 230 -5.97 -24.49 3.54
N ASP A 231 -7.19 -24.65 4.07
CA ASP A 231 -7.56 -25.78 4.92
C ASP A 231 -8.08 -26.91 4.06
N TRP A 232 -7.39 -28.04 4.11
CA TRP A 232 -7.71 -29.23 3.34
C TRP A 232 -8.47 -30.25 4.19
N SER A 233 -9.49 -30.87 3.60
CA SER A 233 -10.22 -31.96 4.24
C SER A 233 -10.73 -32.98 3.22
N SER A 234 -10.94 -34.24 3.67
CA SER A 234 -11.55 -35.31 2.88
C SER A 234 -12.90 -35.69 3.52
N ASP A 235 -13.91 -35.91 2.70
CA ASP A 235 -15.22 -36.39 3.15
C ASP A 235 -15.17 -37.83 3.69
N ASP A 236 -14.27 -38.65 3.16
CA ASP A 236 -14.07 -40.02 3.60
C ASP A 236 -12.59 -40.36 3.75
N THR A 237 -12.09 -40.31 4.97
CA THR A 237 -10.69 -40.64 5.31
C THR A 237 -10.37 -42.13 5.21
N HIS A 238 -11.38 -43.01 5.09
CA HIS A 238 -11.15 -44.45 4.82
C HIS A 238 -10.86 -44.68 3.34
N THR A 239 -11.34 -43.80 2.45
CA THR A 239 -11.03 -43.85 1.02
C THR A 239 -9.75 -43.08 0.72
N ALA A 240 -9.58 -41.86 1.22
CA ALA A 240 -8.35 -41.06 1.06
C ALA A 240 -8.17 -40.04 2.18
N THR A 241 -6.92 -39.73 2.50
CA THR A 241 -6.53 -38.63 3.44
C THR A 241 -5.84 -37.52 2.66
N VAL A 242 -5.89 -36.32 3.20
CA VAL A 242 -5.16 -35.16 2.67
C VAL A 242 -4.42 -34.45 3.82
N ASP A 243 -3.22 -33.96 3.56
CA ASP A 243 -2.47 -33.14 4.52
C ASP A 243 -2.65 -31.63 4.25
N ASN A 244 -2.07 -30.80 5.12
CA ASN A 244 -2.14 -29.34 5.03
C ASN A 244 -1.41 -28.72 3.82
N THR A 245 -0.69 -29.53 3.03
CA THR A 245 -0.02 -29.10 1.81
C THR A 245 -0.81 -29.47 0.54
N GLY A 246 -1.99 -30.10 0.69
CA GLY A 246 -2.80 -30.62 -0.43
C GLY A 246 -2.29 -31.94 -0.98
N LYS A 247 -1.40 -32.64 -0.28
CA LYS A 247 -0.93 -33.98 -0.65
C LYS A 247 -1.94 -35.04 -0.19
N VAL A 248 -2.58 -35.65 -1.15
CA VAL A 248 -3.56 -36.70 -0.95
C VAL A 248 -2.91 -38.06 -0.94
N THR A 249 -3.34 -38.95 -0.04
CA THR A 249 -2.94 -40.35 0.01
C THR A 249 -4.16 -41.25 -0.18
N GLY A 250 -4.16 -42.12 -1.21
CA GLY A 250 -5.19 -43.12 -1.40
C GLY A 250 -5.08 -44.24 -0.34
N VAL A 251 -6.19 -44.54 0.35
CA VAL A 251 -6.24 -45.55 1.43
C VAL A 251 -6.91 -46.83 0.90
N ALA A 252 -8.12 -46.73 0.36
CA ALA A 252 -8.85 -47.88 -0.17
C ALA A 252 -9.61 -47.50 -1.44
N ALA A 253 -9.85 -48.48 -2.32
CA ALA A 253 -10.58 -48.24 -3.57
C ALA A 253 -11.99 -47.67 -3.29
N GLY A 254 -12.34 -46.55 -3.95
CA GLY A 254 -13.58 -45.82 -3.78
C GLY A 254 -13.52 -44.43 -4.39
N THR A 255 -14.53 -43.62 -4.11
CA THR A 255 -14.56 -42.20 -4.50
C THR A 255 -14.81 -41.32 -3.28
N THR A 256 -14.13 -40.19 -3.20
CA THR A 256 -14.33 -39.20 -2.14
C THR A 256 -14.15 -37.80 -2.70
N LEU A 257 -14.63 -36.78 -1.97
CA LEU A 257 -14.37 -35.38 -2.27
C LEU A 257 -13.28 -34.86 -1.35
N ILE A 258 -12.38 -34.08 -1.91
CA ILE A 258 -11.36 -33.32 -1.18
C ILE A 258 -11.77 -31.86 -1.25
N HIS A 259 -11.87 -31.22 -0.11
CA HIS A 259 -12.24 -29.82 0.05
C HIS A 259 -11.01 -28.97 0.29
N ALA A 260 -10.90 -27.86 -0.43
CA ALA A 260 -9.89 -26.82 -0.27
C ALA A 260 -10.60 -25.53 0.14
N LYS A 261 -10.54 -25.13 1.41
CA LYS A 261 -11.21 -23.94 1.94
C LYS A 261 -10.20 -22.87 2.27
N ALA A 262 -10.52 -21.61 1.96
CA ALA A 262 -9.69 -20.51 2.42
C ALA A 262 -9.75 -20.42 3.96
N HIS A 263 -8.59 -20.36 4.64
CA HIS A 263 -8.52 -20.34 6.10
C HIS A 263 -9.26 -19.14 6.70
N ALA A 264 -9.11 -17.97 6.10
CA ALA A 264 -9.76 -16.74 6.57
C ALA A 264 -11.26 -16.66 6.27
N ASP A 265 -11.80 -17.47 5.35
CA ASP A 265 -13.23 -17.54 5.02
C ASP A 265 -13.60 -18.92 4.45
N HIS A 266 -14.08 -19.81 5.31
CA HIS A 266 -14.44 -21.19 4.96
C HIS A 266 -15.64 -21.31 4.00
N TYR A 267 -16.37 -20.23 3.71
CA TYR A 267 -17.39 -20.22 2.66
C TYR A 267 -16.78 -20.14 1.25
N LYS A 268 -15.49 -19.82 1.16
CA LYS A 268 -14.72 -19.79 -0.09
C LYS A 268 -13.99 -21.10 -0.23
N GLU A 269 -14.56 -22.01 -1.00
CA GLU A 269 -14.03 -23.36 -1.20
C GLU A 269 -13.97 -23.77 -2.67
N ALA A 270 -13.08 -24.71 -2.96
CA ALA A 270 -13.04 -25.49 -4.18
C ALA A 270 -13.02 -26.98 -3.85
N ILE A 271 -13.65 -27.78 -4.70
CA ILE A 271 -13.85 -29.22 -4.47
C ILE A 271 -13.15 -30.01 -5.55
N TYR A 272 -12.43 -31.05 -5.14
CA TYR A 272 -11.76 -32.01 -6.01
C TYR A 272 -12.41 -33.37 -5.89
N SER A 273 -12.84 -33.98 -7.02
CA SER A 273 -13.40 -35.33 -7.06
C SER A 273 -12.29 -36.37 -7.23
N LEU A 274 -12.03 -37.15 -6.21
CA LEU A 274 -10.97 -38.15 -6.19
C LEU A 274 -11.52 -39.57 -6.37
N THR A 275 -10.92 -40.31 -7.29
CA THR A 275 -11.12 -41.77 -7.41
C THR A 275 -9.87 -42.51 -6.94
N VAL A 276 -10.01 -43.37 -5.94
CA VAL A 276 -8.93 -44.25 -5.53
C VAL A 276 -9.14 -45.61 -6.21
N THR A 277 -8.16 -46.04 -6.98
CA THR A 277 -8.16 -47.37 -7.63
C THR A 277 -7.50 -48.41 -6.75
N ALA A 278 -7.91 -49.67 -6.89
CA ALA A 278 -7.27 -50.77 -6.16
C ALA A 278 -5.78 -50.89 -6.55
N ALA A 279 -4.92 -51.21 -5.58
CA ALA A 279 -3.55 -51.53 -5.89
C ALA A 279 -3.50 -52.80 -6.78
N PRO A 280 -2.58 -52.87 -7.78
CA PRO A 280 -2.43 -54.03 -8.59
C PRO A 280 -2.10 -55.26 -7.71
N THR A 281 -2.89 -56.31 -7.86
CA THR A 281 -2.59 -57.64 -7.22
C THR A 281 -1.28 -58.12 -7.80
N GLN A 282 -0.24 -58.26 -6.98
CA GLN A 282 0.96 -58.96 -7.38
C GLN A 282 0.58 -60.43 -7.61
N GLY A 283 0.62 -60.87 -8.87
CA GLY A 283 0.47 -62.27 -9.25
C GLY A 283 1.74 -63.07 -8.97
#